data_77cbb88c81d16c5ddfe912e57e267b28
#
_entry.id   77cbb88c81d16c5ddfe912e57e267b28
#
_cell.length_a   1.000
_cell.length_b   1.000
_cell.length_c   1.000
_cell.angle_alpha   90.00
_cell.angle_beta   90.00
_cell.angle_gamma   90.00
#
_symmetry.space_group_name_H-M   'P 1'
#
loop_
_entity.id
_entity.type
_entity.pdbx_description
1 polymer ?
#
loop_
_entity_poly.entity_id
_entity_poly.type
_entity_poly.pdbx_seq_one_letter_code
_entity_poly.pdbx_strand_id
1 'polypeptide(L)'
;MKQRNQKHIALLSVVLVPALLLSACGSGASGQLSSSSTAPGSEPAVSVSQPEPEPQPAVTTLRFSATGDNLIHDGLYLQARSRAGGEGYDFTALYESVAPFYKDFDINWINQETLVTDELPPSSYPCFCTPGALGRAVYDVGWRVISMSNNHSYDKGAQGIAATLRFWDDMPDDVVTTGLYAGEADYGNIPIQEKEGVRIAYLAYTETTNGLPTPSDAAANVIYTSQEDVIQQQIELAAGR
;
A
#
# COMPACT_ATOMS: atom_id res chain seq x y z
N MET A 1 -43.53 -3.31 -25.61
CA MET A 1 -43.39 -1.98 -24.97
C MET A 1 -42.94 -2.18 -23.54
N LYS A 2 -41.64 -1.96 -23.22
CA LYS A 2 -41.09 -1.93 -21.86
C LYS A 2 -40.26 -0.67 -21.76
N GLN A 3 -40.64 0.21 -20.85
CA GLN A 3 -40.00 1.51 -20.59
C GLN A 3 -38.60 1.32 -20.02
N ARG A 4 -37.63 2.03 -20.60
CA ARG A 4 -36.27 2.19 -20.08
C ARG A 4 -36.28 3.26 -18.99
N ASN A 5 -35.99 2.88 -17.76
CA ASN A 5 -35.67 3.83 -16.67
C ASN A 5 -34.25 4.36 -16.86
N GLN A 6 -34.16 5.63 -17.23
CA GLN A 6 -32.89 6.38 -17.15
C GLN A 6 -32.65 6.82 -15.70
N LYS A 7 -31.58 6.33 -15.11
CA LYS A 7 -31.06 6.85 -13.83
C LYS A 7 -30.09 7.99 -14.11
N HIS A 8 -30.43 9.16 -13.61
CA HIS A 8 -29.61 10.37 -13.69
C HIS A 8 -28.35 10.20 -12.85
N ILE A 9 -27.19 10.35 -13.49
CA ILE A 9 -25.88 10.46 -12.83
C ILE A 9 -25.73 11.94 -12.44
N ALA A 10 -25.66 12.22 -11.15
CA ALA A 10 -25.33 13.54 -10.62
C ALA A 10 -23.83 13.79 -10.72
N LEU A 11 -23.41 14.73 -11.53
CA LEU A 11 -22.04 15.24 -11.56
C LEU A 11 -21.81 16.12 -10.31
N LEU A 12 -20.88 15.70 -9.47
CA LEU A 12 -20.41 16.52 -8.35
C LEU A 12 -19.30 17.45 -8.85
N SER A 13 -19.64 18.73 -9.01
CA SER A 13 -18.67 19.77 -9.37
C SER A 13 -17.92 20.24 -8.13
N VAL A 14 -16.61 19.98 -8.09
CA VAL A 14 -15.70 20.53 -7.08
C VAL A 14 -15.33 21.95 -7.51
N VAL A 15 -15.76 22.95 -6.72
CA VAL A 15 -15.37 24.35 -6.89
C VAL A 15 -14.07 24.58 -6.10
N LEU A 16 -12.98 24.85 -6.82
CA LEU A 16 -11.73 25.34 -6.25
C LEU A 16 -11.84 26.87 -6.03
N VAL A 17 -11.73 27.31 -4.77
CA VAL A 17 -11.63 28.72 -4.41
C VAL A 17 -10.14 29.09 -4.26
N PRO A 18 -9.58 30.02 -5.03
CA PRO A 18 -8.23 30.50 -4.79
C PRO A 18 -8.21 31.55 -3.67
N ALA A 19 -7.39 31.34 -2.65
CA ALA A 19 -7.10 32.31 -1.61
C ALA A 19 -6.13 33.35 -2.15
N LEU A 20 -6.60 34.63 -2.27
CA LEU A 20 -5.77 35.78 -2.55
C LEU A 20 -5.07 36.24 -1.26
N LEU A 21 -3.74 36.19 -1.26
CA LEU A 21 -2.89 36.85 -0.27
C LEU A 21 -2.67 38.31 -0.69
N LEU A 22 -3.23 39.25 0.05
CA LEU A 22 -2.95 40.68 -0.06
C LEU A 22 -1.75 41.02 0.84
N SER A 23 -0.62 41.37 0.21
CA SER A 23 0.52 42.05 0.84
C SER A 23 0.22 43.55 0.88
N ALA A 24 0.17 44.10 2.07
CA ALA A 24 0.15 45.56 2.27
C ALA A 24 1.53 46.06 2.68
N CYS A 25 2.25 46.70 1.76
CA CYS A 25 3.38 47.55 2.08
C CYS A 25 2.86 48.93 2.52
N GLY A 26 3.25 49.35 3.72
CA GLY A 26 3.03 50.70 4.21
C GLY A 26 4.35 51.37 4.58
N SER A 27 4.83 52.26 3.71
CA SER A 27 5.93 53.20 3.98
C SER A 27 5.37 54.46 4.62
N GLY A 28 6.00 54.93 5.69
CA GLY A 28 5.61 56.22 6.31
C GLY A 28 6.71 56.82 7.17
N ALA A 29 7.15 57.95 6.74
CA ALA A 29 8.31 58.78 7.04
C ALA A 29 8.41 59.36 8.46
N SER A 30 9.66 59.60 8.80
CA SER A 30 10.31 60.60 9.68
C SER A 30 9.46 61.66 10.38
N GLY A 31 9.73 61.85 11.67
CA GLY A 31 9.43 63.01 12.48
C GLY A 31 10.29 63.04 13.74
N GLN A 32 11.37 63.82 13.67
CA GLN A 32 12.22 64.15 14.84
C GLN A 32 11.52 65.25 15.65
N LEU A 33 11.41 65.08 16.96
CA LEU A 33 11.31 66.17 17.90
C LEU A 33 12.04 65.80 19.20
N SER A 34 13.06 66.58 19.46
CA SER A 34 13.86 66.58 20.72
C SER A 34 13.06 67.27 21.83
N SER A 35 13.08 66.71 23.03
CA SER A 35 13.05 67.49 24.25
C SER A 35 13.57 66.68 25.41
N SER A 36 14.47 67.33 26.10
CA SER A 36 15.25 66.94 27.25
C SER A 36 14.42 66.67 28.50
N SER A 37 14.96 65.80 29.38
CA SER A 37 15.09 66.04 30.80
C SER A 37 14.73 64.87 31.72
N THR A 38 15.69 64.56 32.59
CA THR A 38 15.63 63.98 33.91
C THR A 38 15.44 62.44 34.04
N ALA A 39 16.54 61.80 34.37
CA ALA A 39 16.53 60.52 35.10
C ALA A 39 16.03 60.72 36.53
N PRO A 40 15.35 59.72 37.10
CA PRO A 40 15.99 58.94 38.13
C PRO A 40 15.56 57.47 38.17
N GLY A 41 16.42 56.63 38.73
CA GLY A 41 16.06 55.35 39.33
C GLY A 41 16.25 54.12 38.42
N SER A 42 17.43 53.54 38.51
CA SER A 42 17.72 52.19 38.03
C SER A 42 16.98 51.17 38.88
N GLU A 43 15.86 50.65 38.38
CA GLU A 43 15.36 49.35 38.83
C GLU A 43 16.06 48.26 38.02
N PRO A 44 16.44 47.09 38.66
CA PRO A 44 17.05 46.00 37.93
C PRO A 44 16.03 45.38 36.95
N ALA A 45 16.30 45.47 35.67
CA ALA A 45 15.54 44.77 34.64
C ALA A 45 15.60 43.26 34.96
N VAL A 46 14.48 42.72 35.40
CA VAL A 46 14.26 41.28 35.44
C VAL A 46 14.24 40.77 33.98
N SER A 47 15.35 40.19 33.57
CA SER A 47 15.42 39.45 32.30
C SER A 47 14.47 38.27 32.38
N VAL A 48 13.28 38.40 31.83
CA VAL A 48 12.40 37.27 31.59
C VAL A 48 13.01 36.53 30.41
N SER A 49 13.76 35.47 30.70
CA SER A 49 14.23 34.53 29.71
C SER A 49 12.96 33.92 29.02
N GLN A 50 12.79 34.17 27.74
CA GLN A 50 11.80 33.44 26.95
C GLN A 50 12.09 31.95 27.08
N PRO A 51 11.07 31.11 27.32
CA PRO A 51 11.27 29.67 27.31
C PRO A 51 11.85 29.26 25.94
N GLU A 52 12.89 28.47 25.97
CA GLU A 52 13.51 27.87 24.79
C GLU A 52 12.38 27.09 24.04
N PRO A 53 12.22 27.27 22.73
CA PRO A 53 11.18 26.56 21.97
C PRO A 53 11.39 25.05 22.14
N GLU A 54 10.34 24.36 22.55
CA GLU A 54 10.37 22.89 22.64
C GLU A 54 10.81 22.30 21.30
N PRO A 55 11.74 21.32 21.30
CA PRO A 55 12.20 20.68 20.08
C PRO A 55 10.98 20.08 19.35
N GLN A 56 10.76 20.52 18.13
CA GLN A 56 9.71 19.94 17.30
C GLN A 56 10.05 18.46 17.05
N PRO A 57 9.07 17.55 17.10
CA PRO A 57 9.31 16.14 16.80
C PRO A 57 9.89 16.01 15.38
N ALA A 58 10.93 15.18 15.26
CA ALA A 58 11.51 14.87 13.96
C ALA A 58 10.43 14.25 13.06
N VAL A 59 10.25 14.81 11.87
CA VAL A 59 9.31 14.31 10.88
C VAL A 59 10.06 13.41 9.91
N THR A 60 9.67 12.15 9.82
CA THR A 60 10.15 11.20 8.80
C THR A 60 9.16 11.19 7.64
N THR A 61 9.65 11.30 6.41
CA THR A 61 8.83 11.24 5.20
C THR A 61 9.23 10.01 4.39
N LEU A 62 8.25 9.15 4.10
CA LEU A 62 8.43 7.98 3.24
C LEU A 62 7.61 8.17 1.95
N ARG A 63 8.19 7.85 0.80
CA ARG A 63 7.50 7.80 -0.49
C ARG A 63 6.95 6.41 -0.69
N PHE A 64 5.63 6.32 -0.82
CA PHE A 64 4.89 5.07 -0.98
C PHE A 64 4.28 5.00 -2.38
N SER A 65 4.46 3.87 -3.07
CA SER A 65 3.72 3.55 -4.30
C SER A 65 2.75 2.41 -4.08
N ALA A 66 1.56 2.51 -4.67
CA ALA A 66 0.57 1.44 -4.70
C ALA A 66 0.19 1.13 -6.14
N THR A 67 0.29 -0.14 -6.50
CA THR A 67 -0.06 -0.66 -7.83
C THR A 67 -1.30 -1.54 -7.69
N GLY A 68 -2.27 -1.36 -8.58
CA GLY A 68 -3.49 -2.17 -8.63
C GLY A 68 -3.23 -3.61 -9.09
N ASP A 69 -4.25 -4.19 -9.69
CA ASP A 69 -4.35 -5.62 -9.97
C ASP A 69 -3.29 -6.12 -10.96
N ASN A 70 -2.43 -7.00 -10.47
CA ASN A 70 -1.52 -7.77 -11.30
C ASN A 70 -2.22 -9.08 -11.70
N LEU A 71 -3.14 -8.95 -12.65
CA LEU A 71 -3.98 -10.03 -13.18
C LEU A 71 -3.36 -10.62 -14.45
N ILE A 72 -2.88 -11.85 -14.37
CA ILE A 72 -2.12 -12.50 -15.45
C ILE A 72 -2.98 -13.48 -16.23
N HIS A 73 -3.48 -13.04 -17.37
CA HIS A 73 -4.18 -13.89 -18.34
C HIS A 73 -3.21 -14.77 -19.16
N ASP A 74 -3.77 -15.80 -19.82
CA ASP A 74 -3.02 -16.74 -20.68
C ASP A 74 -2.19 -16.04 -21.76
N GLY A 75 -2.73 -15.00 -22.39
CA GLY A 75 -2.00 -14.20 -23.36
C GLY A 75 -0.65 -13.67 -22.84
N LEU A 76 -0.57 -13.32 -21.55
CA LEU A 76 0.65 -12.80 -20.93
C LEU A 76 1.65 -13.92 -20.62
N TYR A 77 1.23 -15.01 -19.98
CA TYR A 77 2.17 -16.08 -19.67
C TYR A 77 2.57 -16.92 -20.90
N LEU A 78 1.71 -17.02 -21.93
CA LEU A 78 2.09 -17.65 -23.20
C LEU A 78 3.14 -16.83 -23.94
N GLN A 79 3.02 -15.51 -23.95
CA GLN A 79 4.08 -14.62 -24.47
C GLN A 79 5.36 -14.73 -23.66
N ALA A 80 5.28 -14.78 -22.33
CA ALA A 80 6.44 -14.99 -21.46
C ALA A 80 7.13 -16.31 -21.77
N ARG A 81 6.36 -17.38 -22.00
CA ARG A 81 6.91 -18.69 -22.42
C ARG A 81 7.59 -18.61 -23.78
N SER A 82 6.98 -17.89 -24.74
CA SER A 82 7.59 -17.72 -26.07
C SER A 82 8.91 -16.96 -25.99
N ARG A 83 8.99 -15.89 -25.17
CA ARG A 83 10.25 -15.15 -24.94
C ARG A 83 11.34 -16.02 -24.33
N ALA A 84 10.99 -16.93 -23.46
CA ALA A 84 11.90 -17.91 -22.83
C ALA A 84 12.29 -19.07 -23.78
N GLY A 85 11.93 -19.04 -25.05
CA GLY A 85 12.24 -20.12 -26.01
C GLY A 85 11.41 -21.39 -25.81
N GLY A 86 10.31 -21.35 -25.07
CA GLY A 86 9.43 -22.48 -24.80
C GLY A 86 9.75 -23.25 -23.52
N GLU A 87 10.87 -23.01 -22.90
CA GLU A 87 11.28 -23.58 -21.60
C GLU A 87 11.27 -22.48 -20.52
N GLY A 88 10.40 -22.63 -19.51
CA GLY A 88 10.19 -21.60 -18.49
C GLY A 88 9.36 -20.41 -18.97
N TYR A 89 9.53 -19.25 -18.31
CA TYR A 89 8.77 -18.03 -18.57
C TYR A 89 9.66 -16.79 -18.35
N ASP A 90 9.62 -15.82 -19.26
CA ASP A 90 10.27 -14.52 -19.15
C ASP A 90 9.21 -13.41 -19.10
N PHE A 91 8.97 -12.86 -17.91
CA PHE A 91 8.05 -11.75 -17.67
C PHE A 91 8.75 -10.38 -17.69
N THR A 92 10.05 -10.29 -17.90
CA THR A 92 10.82 -9.03 -17.84
C THR A 92 10.20 -7.93 -18.71
N ALA A 93 9.86 -8.28 -19.95
CA ALA A 93 9.28 -7.33 -20.90
C ALA A 93 7.90 -6.79 -20.48
N LEU A 94 7.18 -7.47 -19.58
CA LEU A 94 5.88 -7.01 -19.08
C LEU A 94 6.03 -5.74 -18.25
N TYR A 95 7.13 -5.60 -17.53
CA TYR A 95 7.35 -4.52 -16.57
C TYR A 95 8.46 -3.54 -16.98
N GLU A 96 9.19 -3.80 -18.06
CA GLU A 96 10.35 -3.03 -18.49
C GLU A 96 10.08 -1.51 -18.53
N SER A 97 8.90 -1.12 -19.04
CA SER A 97 8.55 0.30 -19.19
C SER A 97 8.24 1.00 -17.86
N VAL A 98 7.81 0.26 -16.84
CA VAL A 98 7.40 0.82 -15.54
C VAL A 98 8.45 0.63 -14.45
N ALA A 99 9.35 -0.33 -14.58
CA ALA A 99 10.36 -0.63 -13.58
C ALA A 99 11.22 0.59 -13.15
N PRO A 100 11.62 1.50 -14.03
CA PRO A 100 12.37 2.69 -13.62
C PRO A 100 11.60 3.60 -12.66
N PHE A 101 10.25 3.63 -12.76
CA PHE A 101 9.41 4.48 -11.93
C PHE A 101 9.47 4.07 -10.44
N TYR A 102 9.55 2.77 -10.14
CA TYR A 102 9.50 2.27 -8.76
C TYR A 102 10.80 2.45 -7.97
N LYS A 103 11.91 2.79 -8.63
CA LYS A 103 13.22 2.97 -7.99
C LYS A 103 13.27 4.13 -6.99
N ASP A 104 12.36 5.10 -7.16
CA ASP A 104 12.35 6.32 -6.37
C ASP A 104 11.44 6.26 -5.13
N PHE A 105 10.82 5.11 -4.85
CA PHE A 105 9.94 4.95 -3.71
C PHE A 105 10.62 4.13 -2.60
N ASP A 106 10.30 4.49 -1.37
CA ASP A 106 10.81 3.79 -0.18
C ASP A 106 10.07 2.48 0.05
N ILE A 107 8.79 2.45 -0.34
CA ILE A 107 7.89 1.30 -0.24
C ILE A 107 7.13 1.16 -1.55
N ASN A 108 7.22 -0.02 -2.16
CA ASN A 108 6.46 -0.39 -3.34
C ASN A 108 5.49 -1.53 -3.00
N TRP A 109 4.20 -1.22 -3.07
CA TRP A 109 3.09 -2.14 -2.80
C TRP A 109 2.40 -2.54 -4.11
N ILE A 110 1.97 -3.81 -4.23
CA ILE A 110 1.20 -4.31 -5.37
C ILE A 110 0.08 -5.25 -4.91
N ASN A 111 -1.09 -5.15 -5.55
CA ASN A 111 -2.08 -6.22 -5.48
C ASN A 111 -1.72 -7.33 -6.47
N GLN A 112 -1.15 -8.42 -5.97
CA GLN A 112 -0.91 -9.61 -6.75
C GLN A 112 -2.20 -10.42 -6.82
N GLU A 113 -2.98 -10.22 -7.88
CA GLU A 113 -4.34 -10.72 -7.95
C GLU A 113 -4.38 -12.22 -8.26
N THR A 114 -3.46 -12.71 -9.09
CA THR A 114 -3.38 -14.15 -9.39
C THR A 114 -2.48 -14.88 -8.40
N LEU A 115 -2.85 -16.11 -8.05
CA LEU A 115 -1.99 -17.02 -7.30
C LEU A 115 -0.68 -17.26 -8.05
N VAL A 116 0.46 -17.30 -7.34
CA VAL A 116 1.80 -17.46 -7.92
C VAL A 116 2.46 -18.70 -7.33
N THR A 117 2.79 -19.68 -8.18
CA THR A 117 3.48 -20.91 -7.76
C THR A 117 4.06 -21.66 -8.95
N ASP A 118 5.09 -22.46 -8.70
CA ASP A 118 5.62 -23.45 -9.66
C ASP A 118 5.08 -24.87 -9.38
N GLU A 119 4.28 -25.07 -8.31
CA GLU A 119 3.75 -26.39 -7.92
C GLU A 119 2.47 -26.78 -8.68
N LEU A 120 1.75 -25.80 -9.24
CA LEU A 120 0.51 -26.01 -9.97
C LEU A 120 0.66 -25.54 -11.42
N PRO A 121 -0.05 -26.20 -12.36
CA PRO A 121 0.00 -25.76 -13.76
C PRO A 121 -0.62 -24.37 -13.91
N PRO A 122 -0.05 -23.52 -14.79
CA PRO A 122 -0.62 -22.21 -15.11
C PRO A 122 -2.04 -22.35 -15.67
N SER A 123 -2.90 -21.40 -15.30
CA SER A 123 -4.26 -21.30 -15.82
C SER A 123 -4.73 -19.86 -15.87
N SER A 124 -5.74 -19.60 -16.69
CA SER A 124 -6.35 -18.32 -16.92
C SER A 124 -7.80 -18.32 -16.44
N TYR A 125 -8.58 -17.33 -16.89
CA TYR A 125 -10.00 -17.22 -16.56
C TYR A 125 -10.74 -18.56 -16.72
N PRO A 126 -11.66 -18.91 -15.80
CA PRO A 126 -12.11 -18.14 -14.64
C PRO A 126 -11.28 -18.33 -13.37
N CYS A 127 -10.36 -19.28 -13.30
CA CYS A 127 -9.58 -19.62 -12.12
C CYS A 127 -8.08 -19.55 -12.43
N PHE A 128 -7.44 -18.49 -11.99
CA PHE A 128 -6.06 -18.16 -12.33
C PHE A 128 -5.02 -18.91 -11.49
N CYS A 129 -3.90 -19.18 -12.13
CA CYS A 129 -2.66 -19.61 -11.49
C CYS A 129 -1.50 -19.19 -12.39
N THR A 130 -0.48 -18.56 -11.84
CA THR A 130 0.62 -17.97 -12.59
C THR A 130 1.96 -18.60 -12.19
N PRO A 131 2.87 -18.86 -13.15
CA PRO A 131 4.18 -19.41 -12.84
C PRO A 131 4.99 -18.54 -11.89
N GLY A 132 5.81 -19.14 -11.02
CA GLY A 132 6.68 -18.45 -10.07
C GLY A 132 7.66 -17.46 -10.71
N ALA A 133 7.98 -17.63 -11.99
CA ALA A 133 8.76 -16.65 -12.74
C ALA A 133 8.15 -15.24 -12.73
N LEU A 134 6.80 -15.12 -12.60
CA LEU A 134 6.15 -13.82 -12.43
C LEU A 134 6.53 -13.18 -11.09
N GLY A 135 6.44 -13.92 -9.99
CA GLY A 135 6.79 -13.39 -8.67
C GLY A 135 8.25 -12.92 -8.61
N ARG A 136 9.16 -13.64 -9.26
CA ARG A 136 10.56 -13.22 -9.41
C ARG A 136 10.67 -11.92 -10.22
N ALA A 137 9.91 -11.79 -11.30
CA ALA A 137 9.90 -10.54 -12.08
C ALA A 137 9.28 -9.37 -11.30
N VAL A 138 8.24 -9.59 -10.50
CA VAL A 138 7.66 -8.61 -9.57
C VAL A 138 8.72 -8.12 -8.57
N TYR A 139 9.48 -9.04 -7.99
CA TYR A 139 10.60 -8.71 -7.11
C TYR A 139 11.67 -7.87 -7.81
N ASP A 140 12.07 -8.24 -9.03
CA ASP A 140 13.12 -7.56 -9.80
C ASP A 140 12.74 -6.12 -10.18
N VAL A 141 11.45 -5.82 -10.33
CA VAL A 141 10.94 -4.45 -10.53
C VAL A 141 11.12 -3.59 -9.29
N GLY A 142 11.10 -4.20 -8.11
CA GLY A 142 11.24 -3.51 -6.84
C GLY A 142 10.00 -3.52 -5.95
N TRP A 143 8.93 -4.24 -6.33
CA TRP A 143 7.82 -4.46 -5.41
C TRP A 143 8.26 -5.39 -4.28
N ARG A 144 7.99 -4.96 -3.05
CA ARG A 144 8.37 -5.67 -1.82
C ARG A 144 7.19 -5.98 -0.93
N VAL A 145 6.09 -5.25 -1.06
CA VAL A 145 4.86 -5.51 -0.32
C VAL A 145 3.83 -6.10 -1.26
N ILE A 146 3.51 -7.36 -1.05
CA ILE A 146 2.67 -8.18 -1.92
C ILE A 146 1.35 -8.44 -1.21
N SER A 147 0.32 -7.75 -1.62
CA SER A 147 -1.06 -7.98 -1.16
C SER A 147 -1.71 -9.04 -2.01
N MET A 148 -2.33 -10.04 -1.40
CA MET A 148 -2.86 -11.20 -2.10
C MET A 148 -4.32 -11.52 -1.71
N SER A 149 -4.98 -10.65 -0.93
CA SER A 149 -6.39 -10.82 -0.60
C SER A 149 -7.26 -10.07 -1.60
N ASN A 150 -7.91 -10.82 -2.48
CA ASN A 150 -8.75 -10.33 -3.58
C ASN A 150 -9.74 -11.43 -4.01
N ASN A 151 -10.54 -11.17 -5.03
CA ASN A 151 -11.56 -12.09 -5.53
C ASN A 151 -10.99 -13.37 -6.17
N HIS A 152 -9.70 -13.41 -6.54
CA HIS A 152 -9.02 -14.57 -7.12
C HIS A 152 -8.15 -15.35 -6.12
N SER A 153 -8.15 -14.96 -4.87
CA SER A 153 -7.32 -15.58 -3.82
C SER A 153 -7.60 -17.08 -3.63
N TYR A 154 -8.81 -17.54 -3.93
CA TYR A 154 -9.24 -18.93 -3.72
C TYR A 154 -9.41 -19.74 -5.02
N ASP A 155 -8.90 -19.27 -6.14
CA ASP A 155 -9.06 -19.88 -7.47
C ASP A 155 -8.56 -21.33 -7.57
N LYS A 156 -7.64 -21.72 -6.73
CA LYS A 156 -7.11 -23.11 -6.61
C LYS A 156 -7.37 -23.71 -5.22
N GLY A 157 -8.35 -23.15 -4.50
CA GLY A 157 -8.70 -23.63 -3.17
C GLY A 157 -7.55 -23.49 -2.17
N ALA A 158 -7.66 -24.16 -1.03
CA ALA A 158 -6.63 -24.16 0.01
C ALA A 158 -5.25 -24.61 -0.50
N GLN A 159 -5.23 -25.55 -1.46
CA GLN A 159 -3.97 -26.00 -2.07
C GLN A 159 -3.26 -24.86 -2.83
N GLY A 160 -4.02 -24.04 -3.55
CA GLY A 160 -3.48 -22.88 -4.26
C GLY A 160 -2.91 -21.83 -3.33
N ILE A 161 -3.61 -21.51 -2.23
CA ILE A 161 -3.10 -20.61 -1.19
C ILE A 161 -1.81 -21.17 -0.58
N ALA A 162 -1.82 -22.44 -0.15
CA ALA A 162 -0.65 -23.05 0.48
C ALA A 162 0.57 -23.08 -0.46
N ALA A 163 0.37 -23.37 -1.74
CA ALA A 163 1.46 -23.36 -2.73
C ALA A 163 1.98 -21.92 -3.00
N THR A 164 1.09 -20.93 -3.01
CA THR A 164 1.46 -19.51 -3.16
C THR A 164 2.23 -19.00 -1.95
N LEU A 165 1.81 -19.36 -0.73
CA LEU A 165 2.54 -19.00 0.49
C LEU A 165 3.96 -19.57 0.47
N ARG A 166 4.13 -20.87 0.16
CA ARG A 166 5.48 -21.47 0.03
C ARG A 166 6.34 -20.76 -1.00
N PHE A 167 5.77 -20.40 -2.15
CA PHE A 167 6.51 -19.65 -3.16
C PHE A 167 7.06 -18.33 -2.62
N TRP A 168 6.23 -17.56 -1.92
CA TRP A 168 6.66 -16.27 -1.37
C TRP A 168 7.58 -16.41 -0.16
N ASP A 169 7.43 -17.49 0.64
CA ASP A 169 8.34 -17.81 1.75
C ASP A 169 9.76 -18.15 1.26
N ASP A 170 9.90 -18.67 0.03
CA ASP A 170 11.18 -18.95 -0.61
C ASP A 170 11.83 -17.71 -1.26
N MET A 171 11.11 -16.57 -1.31
CA MET A 171 11.65 -15.30 -1.82
C MET A 171 12.54 -14.62 -0.76
N PRO A 172 13.36 -13.62 -1.17
CA PRO A 172 14.22 -12.91 -0.21
C PRO A 172 13.46 -12.31 0.97
N ASP A 173 14.11 -12.25 2.15
CA ASP A 173 13.54 -11.82 3.43
C ASP A 173 12.99 -10.37 3.45
N ASP A 174 13.32 -9.56 2.44
CA ASP A 174 12.78 -8.21 2.30
C ASP A 174 11.40 -8.15 1.64
N VAL A 175 10.85 -9.29 1.22
CA VAL A 175 9.47 -9.41 0.73
C VAL A 175 8.51 -9.53 1.90
N VAL A 176 7.48 -8.69 1.89
CA VAL A 176 6.40 -8.69 2.87
C VAL A 176 5.11 -9.11 2.17
N THR A 177 4.49 -10.19 2.64
CA THR A 177 3.23 -10.71 2.10
C THR A 177 2.08 -10.48 3.07
N THR A 178 0.87 -10.27 2.54
CA THR A 178 -0.34 -10.11 3.34
C THR A 178 -1.57 -10.62 2.62
N GLY A 179 -2.57 -11.10 3.38
CA GLY A 179 -3.90 -11.42 2.88
C GLY A 179 -4.17 -12.88 2.57
N LEU A 180 -3.15 -13.75 2.52
CA LEU A 180 -3.31 -15.20 2.52
C LEU A 180 -2.80 -15.78 3.83
N TYR A 181 -3.44 -16.82 4.32
CA TYR A 181 -3.16 -17.41 5.62
C TYR A 181 -3.08 -18.93 5.54
N ALA A 182 -2.12 -19.52 6.25
CA ALA A 182 -1.98 -21.00 6.37
C ALA A 182 -3.05 -21.63 7.28
N GLY A 183 -3.96 -20.83 7.82
CA GLY A 183 -5.08 -21.24 8.66
C GLY A 183 -5.44 -20.13 9.65
N GLU A 184 -6.51 -20.31 10.43
CA GLU A 184 -6.96 -19.30 11.41
C GLU A 184 -5.91 -18.98 12.49
N ALA A 185 -5.08 -19.96 12.85
CA ALA A 185 -4.00 -19.75 13.82
C ALA A 185 -2.96 -18.72 13.34
N ASP A 186 -2.92 -18.48 12.03
CA ASP A 186 -1.99 -17.56 11.39
C ASP A 186 -2.51 -16.10 11.33
N TYR A 187 -3.77 -15.87 11.65
CA TYR A 187 -4.37 -14.53 11.60
C TYR A 187 -3.69 -13.51 12.53
N GLY A 188 -3.03 -13.98 13.60
CA GLY A 188 -2.26 -13.14 14.51
C GLY A 188 -0.86 -12.74 14.01
N ASN A 189 -0.39 -13.33 12.91
CA ASN A 189 0.91 -13.06 12.33
C ASN A 189 0.83 -11.81 11.40
N ILE A 190 0.75 -10.63 12.01
CA ILE A 190 0.65 -9.37 11.26
C ILE A 190 2.03 -9.03 10.67
N PRO A 191 2.16 -8.90 9.33
CA PRO A 191 3.40 -8.47 8.71
C PRO A 191 3.66 -6.99 9.03
N ILE A 192 4.82 -6.71 9.64
CA ILE A 192 5.25 -5.36 9.99
C ILE A 192 6.61 -5.10 9.35
N GLN A 193 6.69 -4.02 8.58
CA GLN A 193 7.94 -3.50 8.04
C GLN A 193 8.37 -2.28 8.83
N GLU A 194 9.64 -2.20 9.15
CA GLU A 194 10.26 -0.99 9.69
C GLU A 194 11.09 -0.31 8.61
N LYS A 195 10.81 0.98 8.38
CA LYS A 195 11.53 1.80 7.41
C LYS A 195 11.79 3.18 8.01
N GLU A 196 13.06 3.59 8.10
CA GLU A 196 13.45 4.89 8.66
C GLU A 196 12.85 5.18 10.06
N GLY A 197 12.71 4.13 10.90
CA GLY A 197 12.10 4.23 12.23
C GLY A 197 10.56 4.29 12.23
N VAL A 198 9.91 4.19 11.06
CA VAL A 198 8.46 4.09 10.95
C VAL A 198 8.08 2.61 10.83
N ARG A 199 7.16 2.14 11.68
CA ARG A 199 6.63 0.78 11.66
C ARG A 199 5.30 0.75 10.95
N ILE A 200 5.18 -0.10 9.93
CA ILE A 200 4.02 -0.18 9.04
C ILE A 200 3.52 -1.61 9.06
N ALA A 201 2.26 -1.80 9.49
CA ALA A 201 1.56 -3.07 9.41
C ALA A 201 0.75 -3.14 8.10
N TYR A 202 0.75 -4.30 7.45
CA TYR A 202 0.01 -4.53 6.22
C TYR A 202 -1.11 -5.53 6.46
N LEU A 203 -2.34 -5.09 6.21
CA LEU A 203 -3.55 -5.89 6.36
C LEU A 203 -4.31 -5.89 5.02
N ALA A 204 -4.86 -7.05 4.64
CA ALA A 204 -5.60 -7.18 3.39
C ALA A 204 -6.78 -8.15 3.57
N TYR A 205 -7.93 -7.75 3.03
CA TYR A 205 -9.20 -8.45 3.15
C TYR A 205 -9.91 -8.48 1.81
N THR A 206 -10.79 -9.45 1.60
CA THR A 206 -11.61 -9.52 0.39
C THR A 206 -13.10 -9.59 0.72
N GLU A 207 -13.94 -9.03 -0.13
CA GLU A 207 -15.38 -9.14 0.00
C GLU A 207 -15.89 -10.50 -0.51
N THR A 208 -15.23 -11.06 -1.52
CA THR A 208 -15.66 -12.27 -2.20
C THR A 208 -14.49 -13.04 -2.80
N THR A 209 -14.69 -14.31 -3.09
CA THR A 209 -13.79 -15.18 -3.85
C THR A 209 -14.49 -15.76 -5.08
N ASN A 210 -15.22 -14.90 -5.82
CA ASN A 210 -15.92 -15.25 -7.08
C ASN A 210 -16.87 -16.46 -6.95
N GLY A 211 -17.53 -16.61 -5.79
CA GLY A 211 -18.43 -17.71 -5.52
C GLY A 211 -17.74 -19.04 -5.17
N LEU A 212 -16.44 -19.01 -4.91
CA LEU A 212 -15.64 -20.12 -4.36
C LEU A 212 -15.39 -19.87 -2.87
N PRO A 213 -16.40 -20.05 -1.99
CA PRO A 213 -16.26 -19.70 -0.59
C PRO A 213 -15.21 -20.57 0.08
N THR A 214 -14.40 -19.97 0.95
CA THR A 214 -13.46 -20.71 1.79
C THR A 214 -14.24 -21.48 2.85
N PRO A 215 -14.15 -22.81 2.93
CA PRO A 215 -14.73 -23.57 4.03
C PRO A 215 -14.15 -23.13 5.38
N SER A 216 -14.95 -23.14 6.43
CA SER A 216 -14.51 -22.74 7.78
C SER A 216 -13.40 -23.62 8.36
N ASP A 217 -13.27 -24.86 7.86
CA ASP A 217 -12.24 -25.84 8.23
C ASP A 217 -11.09 -25.90 7.22
N ALA A 218 -11.00 -24.94 6.28
CA ALA A 218 -9.94 -24.93 5.30
C ALA A 218 -8.56 -24.77 5.97
N ALA A 219 -7.63 -25.61 5.56
CA ALA A 219 -6.25 -25.57 6.06
C ALA A 219 -5.50 -24.30 5.63
N ALA A 220 -5.97 -23.61 4.59
CA ALA A 220 -5.45 -22.31 4.16
C ALA A 220 -6.61 -21.47 3.61
N ASN A 221 -6.64 -20.18 3.91
CA ASN A 221 -7.80 -19.33 3.67
C ASN A 221 -7.44 -17.84 3.52
N VAL A 222 -8.49 -17.02 3.39
CA VAL A 222 -8.48 -15.57 3.40
C VAL A 222 -9.39 -15.05 4.51
N ILE A 223 -9.27 -13.78 4.86
CA ILE A 223 -10.22 -13.09 5.73
C ILE A 223 -11.18 -12.28 4.86
N TYR A 224 -12.48 -12.52 5.04
CA TYR A 224 -13.52 -11.74 4.38
C TYR A 224 -13.83 -10.45 5.13
N THR A 225 -14.23 -9.39 4.41
CA THR A 225 -14.66 -8.12 5.00
C THR A 225 -15.83 -8.26 5.96
N SER A 226 -16.62 -9.34 5.85
CA SER A 226 -17.70 -9.67 6.77
C SER A 226 -17.24 -10.24 8.13
N GLN A 227 -15.96 -10.57 8.29
CA GLN A 227 -15.37 -11.07 9.53
C GLN A 227 -14.86 -9.90 10.40
N GLU A 228 -15.74 -8.98 10.74
CA GLU A 228 -15.42 -7.71 11.42
C GLU A 228 -14.64 -7.92 12.73
N ASP A 229 -15.00 -8.92 13.53
CA ASP A 229 -14.32 -9.23 14.79
C ASP A 229 -12.84 -9.63 14.56
N VAL A 230 -12.57 -10.40 13.52
CA VAL A 230 -11.20 -10.82 13.15
C VAL A 230 -10.39 -9.61 12.68
N ILE A 231 -11.00 -8.76 11.85
CA ILE A 231 -10.39 -7.53 11.33
C ILE A 231 -10.02 -6.60 12.50
N GLN A 232 -10.97 -6.39 13.44
CA GLN A 232 -10.73 -5.56 14.60
C GLN A 232 -9.56 -6.11 15.45
N GLN A 233 -9.53 -7.42 15.70
CA GLN A 233 -8.43 -8.07 16.43
C GLN A 233 -7.08 -7.86 15.73
N GLN A 234 -7.03 -7.99 14.41
CA GLN A 234 -5.79 -7.73 13.66
C GLN A 234 -5.32 -6.27 13.76
N ILE A 235 -6.24 -5.32 13.68
CA ILE A 235 -5.93 -3.88 13.84
C ILE A 235 -5.39 -3.60 15.25
N GLU A 236 -6.03 -4.15 16.29
CA GLU A 236 -5.57 -4.00 17.68
C GLU A 236 -4.19 -4.62 17.90
N LEU A 237 -3.94 -5.81 17.36
CA LEU A 237 -2.63 -6.47 17.40
C LEU A 237 -1.55 -5.64 16.68
N ALA A 238 -1.87 -5.09 15.51
CA ALA A 238 -0.97 -4.23 14.74
C ALA A 238 -0.63 -2.95 15.50
N ALA A 239 -1.61 -2.31 16.13
CA ALA A 239 -1.42 -1.08 16.90
C ALA A 239 -0.62 -1.29 18.20
N GLY A 240 -0.63 -2.51 18.75
CA GLY A 240 0.11 -2.87 19.97
C GLY A 240 1.57 -3.30 19.74
N ARG A 241 2.00 -3.41 18.50
CA ARG A 241 3.36 -3.84 18.09
C ARG A 241 4.15 -2.67 17.57
#